data_8c731f668d06fbed910153f23adef75b
#
_entry.id   8c731f668d06fbed910153f23adef75b
#
_cell.length_a   1.000
_cell.length_b   1.000
_cell.length_c   1.000
_cell.angle_alpha   90.00
_cell.angle_beta   90.00
_cell.angle_gamma   90.00
#
_symmetry.space_group_name_H-M   'P 1'
#
loop_
_entity.id
_entity.type
_entity.pdbx_description
1 polymer ?
#
loop_
_entity_poly.entity_id
_entity_poly.type
_entity_poly.pdbx_seq_one_letter_code
_entity_poly.pdbx_strand_id
1 'polypeptide(L)'
;MLRGIARAVGECRPDLIFAPDPNTGRECHIDHLNTGRAAAHIAYMGPYPGIMERHGAGTADVKGIAFYMTAKTNRYVKVSKELFKLQNEALFGFHTSQFPSGSAEAKQLQMYLKLRSADFGSRNLCAHAEGFRVLGQTHMHCIPETV
;
A
#
# COMPACT_ATOMS: atom_id res chain seq x y z
N MET A 1 15.46 -3.11 7.96
CA MET A 1 14.30 -2.70 7.12
C MET A 1 14.65 -1.56 6.18
N LEU A 2 14.92 -0.33 6.65
CA LEU A 2 15.12 0.86 5.79
C LEU A 2 16.19 0.65 4.70
N ARG A 3 17.36 0.10 5.07
CA ARG A 3 18.43 -0.23 4.11
C ARG A 3 18.00 -1.23 3.03
N GLY A 4 17.18 -2.23 3.37
CA GLY A 4 16.66 -3.20 2.40
C GLY A 4 15.71 -2.55 1.41
N ILE A 5 14.80 -1.70 1.90
CA ILE A 5 13.86 -0.95 1.03
C ILE A 5 14.63 0.03 0.12
N ALA A 6 15.62 0.76 0.66
CA ALA A 6 16.43 1.67 -0.14
C ALA A 6 17.16 0.95 -1.29
N ARG A 7 17.78 -0.20 -1.01
CA ARG A 7 18.46 -1.01 -2.04
C ARG A 7 17.49 -1.49 -3.11
N ALA A 8 16.35 -2.07 -2.72
CA ALA A 8 15.34 -2.51 -3.67
C ALA A 8 14.84 -1.36 -4.56
N VAL A 9 14.58 -0.19 -3.96
CA VAL A 9 14.15 1.01 -4.70
C VAL A 9 15.25 1.51 -5.64
N GLY A 10 16.51 1.54 -5.20
CA GLY A 10 17.65 1.94 -6.03
C GLY A 10 17.93 0.98 -7.20
N GLU A 11 17.66 -0.32 -7.02
CA GLU A 11 17.78 -1.34 -8.07
C GLU A 11 16.63 -1.31 -9.06
N CYS A 12 15.39 -1.29 -8.56
CA CYS A 12 14.17 -1.34 -9.38
C CYS A 12 13.82 0.00 -10.03
N ARG A 13 14.22 1.13 -9.43
CA ARG A 13 13.89 2.50 -9.85
C ARG A 13 12.41 2.70 -10.18
N PRO A 14 11.50 2.40 -9.25
CA PRO A 14 10.06 2.47 -9.50
C PRO A 14 9.58 3.92 -9.59
N ASP A 15 8.57 4.18 -10.41
CA ASP A 15 7.84 5.46 -10.39
C ASP A 15 6.91 5.57 -9.19
N LEU A 16 6.35 4.44 -8.72
CA LEU A 16 5.39 4.39 -7.63
C LEU A 16 5.71 3.24 -6.68
N ILE A 17 5.68 3.53 -5.38
CA ILE A 17 5.83 2.52 -4.32
C ILE A 17 4.46 2.23 -3.69
N PHE A 18 4.14 0.96 -3.48
CA PHE A 18 2.97 0.55 -2.69
C PHE A 18 3.40 0.11 -1.30
N ALA A 19 2.74 0.61 -0.25
CA ALA A 19 3.04 0.27 1.13
C ALA A 19 1.77 0.33 2.01
N PRO A 20 1.76 -0.31 3.21
CA PRO A 20 0.68 -0.11 4.17
C PRO A 20 0.69 1.33 4.69
N ASP A 21 -0.50 1.90 4.96
CA ASP A 21 -0.59 3.27 5.48
C ASP A 21 -0.12 3.33 6.94
N PRO A 22 0.98 4.04 7.25
CA PRO A 22 1.49 4.17 8.61
C PRO A 22 0.63 5.07 9.51
N ASN A 23 -0.35 5.77 8.95
CA ASN A 23 -1.23 6.70 9.65
C ASN A 23 -2.65 6.14 9.92
N THR A 24 -2.83 4.84 9.80
CA THR A 24 -4.08 4.17 10.14
C THR A 24 -4.19 4.02 11.65
N GLY A 25 -5.04 4.83 12.29
CA GLY A 25 -5.06 5.02 13.76
C GLY A 25 -5.46 3.79 14.60
N ARG A 26 -5.86 2.68 13.98
CA ARG A 26 -6.21 1.42 14.64
C ARG A 26 -5.34 0.24 14.22
N GLU A 27 -4.30 0.50 13.43
CA GLU A 27 -3.34 -0.52 13.05
C GLU A 27 -2.38 -0.77 14.22
N CYS A 28 -2.40 -2.00 14.73
CA CYS A 28 -1.56 -2.43 15.85
C CYS A 28 -0.36 -3.27 15.41
N HIS A 29 -0.32 -3.68 14.13
CA HIS A 29 0.79 -4.48 13.62
C HIS A 29 2.00 -3.59 13.36
N ILE A 30 2.97 -3.66 14.25
CA ILE A 30 4.14 -2.77 14.23
C ILE A 30 4.94 -2.86 12.92
N ASP A 31 4.96 -4.02 12.27
CA ASP A 31 5.67 -4.19 10.99
C ASP A 31 4.97 -3.45 9.85
N HIS A 32 3.63 -3.37 9.84
CA HIS A 32 2.90 -2.56 8.87
C HIS A 32 3.25 -1.09 9.03
N LEU A 33 3.21 -0.58 10.27
CA LEU A 33 3.53 0.83 10.57
C LEU A 33 4.98 1.16 10.20
N ASN A 34 5.93 0.31 10.58
CA ASN A 34 7.35 0.51 10.31
C ASN A 34 7.65 0.41 8.81
N THR A 35 7.05 -0.55 8.10
CA THR A 35 7.21 -0.70 6.65
C THR A 35 6.65 0.52 5.92
N GLY A 36 5.46 0.98 6.30
CA GLY A 36 4.85 2.17 5.72
C GLY A 36 5.69 3.42 5.91
N ARG A 37 6.21 3.65 7.12
CA ARG A 37 7.11 4.78 7.43
C ARG A 37 8.42 4.71 6.65
N ALA A 38 9.04 3.54 6.60
CA ALA A 38 10.29 3.33 5.88
C ALA A 38 10.11 3.51 4.36
N ALA A 39 9.02 3.00 3.80
CA ALA A 39 8.68 3.17 2.40
C ALA A 39 8.43 4.65 2.05
N ALA A 40 7.67 5.38 2.88
CA ALA A 40 7.43 6.82 2.71
C ALA A 40 8.74 7.61 2.74
N HIS A 41 9.62 7.32 3.70
CA HIS A 41 10.93 7.97 3.80
C HIS A 41 11.76 7.75 2.53
N ILE A 42 11.86 6.51 2.04
CA ILE A 42 12.63 6.21 0.83
C ILE A 42 11.95 6.72 -0.43
N ALA A 43 10.62 6.72 -0.51
CA ALA A 43 9.91 7.33 -1.64
C ALA A 43 10.24 8.82 -1.79
N TYR A 44 10.33 9.55 -0.67
CA TYR A 44 10.71 10.95 -0.67
C TYR A 44 12.22 11.16 -0.90
N MET A 45 13.06 10.34 -0.24
CA MET A 45 14.52 10.52 -0.26
C MET A 45 15.22 9.86 -1.46
N GLY A 46 14.51 9.07 -2.25
CA GLY A 46 15.06 8.34 -3.40
C GLY A 46 15.89 9.19 -4.40
N PRO A 47 15.50 10.43 -4.72
CA PRO A 47 16.28 11.30 -5.59
C PRO A 47 17.60 11.82 -5.00
N TYR A 48 17.82 11.69 -3.67
CA TYR A 48 18.95 12.33 -2.98
C TYR A 48 20.16 11.39 -2.83
N PRO A 49 21.27 11.57 -3.59
CA PRO A 49 22.41 10.66 -3.58
C PRO A 49 23.00 10.45 -2.18
N GLY A 50 23.27 11.54 -1.45
CA GLY A 50 23.90 11.47 -0.14
C GLY A 50 23.07 10.74 0.93
N ILE A 51 21.76 10.59 0.74
CA ILE A 51 20.90 9.78 1.61
C ILE A 51 20.92 8.33 1.17
N MET A 52 20.74 8.06 -0.13
CA MET A 52 20.69 6.71 -0.66
C MET A 52 22.01 5.97 -0.51
N GLU A 53 23.13 6.62 -0.70
CA GLU A 53 24.48 6.08 -0.49
C GLU A 53 24.71 5.60 0.94
N ARG A 54 24.19 6.32 1.98
CA ARG A 54 24.26 5.88 3.38
C ARG A 54 23.55 4.54 3.61
N HIS A 55 22.60 4.21 2.74
CA HIS A 55 21.92 2.93 2.76
C HIS A 55 22.54 1.89 1.84
N GLY A 56 23.62 2.25 1.12
CA GLY A 56 24.30 1.41 0.13
C GLY A 56 23.41 1.15 -1.09
N ALA A 57 22.68 2.19 -1.53
CA ALA A 57 21.72 2.15 -2.63
C ALA A 57 22.00 3.26 -3.64
N GLY A 58 21.67 3.00 -4.92
CA GLY A 58 21.61 4.03 -5.95
C GLY A 58 20.36 4.91 -5.82
N THR A 59 20.37 6.06 -6.49
CA THR A 59 19.21 6.97 -6.54
C THR A 59 18.08 6.42 -7.40
N ALA A 60 16.85 6.81 -7.05
CA ALA A 60 15.64 6.54 -7.82
C ALA A 60 14.72 7.76 -7.82
N ASP A 61 14.19 8.12 -8.99
CA ASP A 61 13.27 9.25 -9.14
C ASP A 61 11.82 8.78 -8.93
N VAL A 62 11.50 8.44 -7.66
CA VAL A 62 10.16 7.98 -7.26
C VAL A 62 9.18 9.14 -7.35
N LYS A 63 8.12 8.99 -8.14
CA LYS A 63 7.09 10.02 -8.34
C LYS A 63 6.08 10.10 -7.19
N GLY A 64 5.88 9.01 -6.46
CA GLY A 64 4.94 8.98 -5.35
C GLY A 64 4.87 7.64 -4.62
N ILE A 65 4.01 7.63 -3.63
CA ILE A 65 3.67 6.43 -2.85
C ILE A 65 2.16 6.24 -2.80
N ALA A 66 1.71 5.01 -2.95
CA ALA A 66 0.32 4.60 -2.80
C ALA A 66 0.17 3.73 -1.56
N PHE A 67 -0.47 4.26 -0.55
CA PHE A 67 -0.76 3.53 0.67
C PHE A 67 -2.04 2.73 0.54
N TYR A 68 -1.97 1.43 0.80
CA TYR A 68 -3.13 0.55 1.00
C TYR A 68 -3.48 0.43 2.49
N MET A 69 -4.60 -0.20 2.84
CA MET A 69 -5.13 -0.30 4.21
C MET A 69 -5.31 1.09 4.86
N THR A 70 -5.71 2.07 4.07
CA THR A 70 -5.88 3.45 4.52
C THR A 70 -7.33 3.78 4.88
N ALA A 71 -7.50 4.71 5.83
CA ALA A 71 -8.77 5.35 6.13
C ALA A 71 -9.00 6.65 5.31
N LYS A 72 -7.94 7.17 4.66
CA LYS A 72 -7.95 8.43 3.90
C LYS A 72 -7.75 8.18 2.41
N THR A 73 -8.66 7.43 1.79
CA THR A 73 -8.59 7.11 0.37
C THR A 73 -8.82 8.36 -0.50
N ASN A 74 -7.91 8.63 -1.42
CA ASN A 74 -8.01 9.71 -2.41
C ASN A 74 -7.89 9.23 -3.87
N ARG A 75 -7.65 7.94 -4.09
CA ARG A 75 -7.62 7.29 -5.41
C ARG A 75 -8.32 5.94 -5.35
N TYR A 76 -9.13 5.69 -6.38
CA TYR A 76 -9.85 4.44 -6.56
C TYR A 76 -9.43 3.82 -7.89
N VAL A 77 -9.08 2.55 -7.87
CA VAL A 77 -8.67 1.79 -9.04
C VAL A 77 -9.70 0.69 -9.30
N LYS A 78 -10.31 0.72 -10.47
CA LYS A 78 -11.27 -0.31 -10.88
C LYS A 78 -10.61 -1.68 -10.89
N VAL A 79 -11.29 -2.65 -10.30
CA VAL A 79 -10.89 -4.06 -10.27
C VAL A 79 -11.95 -4.86 -11.04
N SER A 80 -11.54 -5.73 -11.97
CA SER A 80 -12.48 -6.61 -12.64
C SER A 80 -12.98 -7.70 -11.69
N LYS A 81 -14.11 -8.31 -12.01
CA LYS A 81 -14.67 -9.41 -11.22
C LYS A 81 -13.70 -10.59 -11.13
N GLU A 82 -12.97 -10.86 -12.21
CA GLU A 82 -11.98 -11.93 -12.31
C GLU A 82 -10.78 -11.65 -11.39
N LEU A 83 -10.27 -10.42 -11.38
CA LEU A 83 -9.16 -10.01 -10.50
C LEU A 83 -9.59 -10.02 -9.03
N PHE A 84 -10.81 -9.59 -8.71
CA PHE A 84 -11.35 -9.69 -7.35
C PHE A 84 -11.47 -11.15 -6.89
N LYS A 85 -11.89 -12.05 -7.79
CA LYS A 85 -11.91 -13.48 -7.51
C LYS A 85 -10.51 -14.03 -7.26
N LEU A 86 -9.53 -13.67 -8.11
CA LEU A 86 -8.14 -14.09 -7.97
C LEU A 86 -7.51 -13.60 -6.65
N GLN A 87 -7.79 -12.36 -6.24
CA GLN A 87 -7.38 -11.83 -4.94
C GLN A 87 -7.91 -12.68 -3.77
N ASN A 88 -9.19 -13.05 -3.82
CA ASN A 88 -9.78 -13.93 -2.78
C ASN A 88 -9.15 -15.33 -2.79
N GLU A 89 -8.90 -15.90 -3.97
CA GLU A 89 -8.20 -17.19 -4.10
C GLU A 89 -6.78 -17.11 -3.53
N ALA A 90 -6.04 -16.03 -3.81
CA ALA A 90 -4.71 -15.82 -3.25
C ALA A 90 -4.73 -15.77 -1.72
N LEU A 91 -5.64 -15.00 -1.13
CA LEU A 91 -5.72 -14.83 0.32
C LEU A 91 -6.22 -16.09 1.04
N PHE A 92 -7.30 -16.72 0.56
CA PHE A 92 -7.99 -17.78 1.28
C PHE A 92 -7.67 -19.20 0.76
N GLY A 93 -7.06 -19.31 -0.42
CA GLY A 93 -6.62 -20.57 -0.99
C GLY A 93 -5.14 -20.89 -0.74
N PHE A 94 -4.27 -19.88 -0.72
CA PHE A 94 -2.82 -20.08 -0.56
C PHE A 94 -2.31 -19.70 0.84
N HIS A 95 -2.85 -18.66 1.47
CA HIS A 95 -2.45 -18.24 2.83
C HIS A 95 -3.27 -18.94 3.93
N THR A 96 -3.48 -20.23 3.79
CA THR A 96 -4.32 -21.04 4.70
C THR A 96 -3.76 -21.17 6.11
N SER A 97 -2.47 -20.94 6.32
CA SER A 97 -1.86 -20.87 7.64
C SER A 97 -2.30 -19.65 8.45
N GLN A 98 -2.54 -18.51 7.76
CA GLN A 98 -3.05 -17.28 8.38
C GLN A 98 -4.58 -17.25 8.43
N PHE A 99 -5.22 -17.76 7.39
CA PHE A 99 -6.68 -17.79 7.24
C PHE A 99 -7.15 -19.23 6.99
N PRO A 100 -7.26 -20.07 8.04
CA PRO A 100 -7.72 -21.44 7.88
C PRO A 100 -9.11 -21.48 7.23
N SER A 101 -9.26 -22.38 6.24
CA SER A 101 -10.51 -22.52 5.50
C SER A 101 -11.70 -22.73 6.42
N GLY A 102 -12.74 -21.91 6.26
CA GLY A 102 -13.97 -21.99 7.06
C GLY A 102 -13.89 -21.35 8.44
N SER A 103 -12.74 -20.82 8.87
CA SER A 103 -12.61 -20.11 10.15
C SER A 103 -13.52 -18.85 10.19
N ALA A 104 -13.85 -18.41 11.40
CA ALA A 104 -14.66 -17.19 11.59
C ALA A 104 -13.93 -15.96 11.07
N GLU A 105 -12.62 -15.86 11.30
CA GLU A 105 -11.76 -14.78 10.88
C GLU A 105 -11.68 -14.70 9.35
N ALA A 106 -11.50 -15.84 8.68
CA ALA A 106 -11.48 -15.90 7.22
C ALA A 106 -12.80 -15.43 6.60
N LYS A 107 -13.95 -15.88 7.15
CA LYS A 107 -15.28 -15.45 6.70
C LYS A 107 -15.51 -13.95 6.92
N GLN A 108 -15.11 -13.44 8.09
CA GLN A 108 -15.24 -12.02 8.42
C GLN A 108 -14.39 -11.14 7.49
N LEU A 109 -13.13 -11.52 7.25
CA LEU A 109 -12.25 -10.79 6.33
C LEU A 109 -12.79 -10.85 4.90
N GLN A 110 -13.27 -12.00 4.44
CA GLN A 110 -13.85 -12.15 3.11
C GLN A 110 -15.08 -11.24 2.91
N MET A 111 -15.97 -11.19 3.91
CA MET A 111 -17.12 -10.28 3.90
C MET A 111 -16.67 -8.82 3.87
N TYR A 112 -15.70 -8.44 4.71
CA TYR A 112 -15.14 -7.10 4.75
C TYR A 112 -14.57 -6.68 3.40
N LEU A 113 -13.74 -7.52 2.76
CA LEU A 113 -13.14 -7.22 1.45
C LEU A 113 -14.21 -7.03 0.37
N LYS A 114 -15.26 -7.87 0.39
CA LYS A 114 -16.39 -7.75 -0.52
C LYS A 114 -17.13 -6.43 -0.36
N LEU A 115 -17.48 -6.06 0.87
CA LEU A 115 -18.19 -4.82 1.17
C LEU A 115 -17.34 -3.59 0.84
N ARG A 116 -16.05 -3.61 1.22
CA ARG A 116 -15.12 -2.51 0.95
C ARG A 116 -14.88 -2.34 -0.56
N SER A 117 -14.71 -3.43 -1.30
CA SER A 117 -14.54 -3.37 -2.76
C SER A 117 -15.78 -2.80 -3.46
N ALA A 118 -16.98 -3.13 -3.00
CA ALA A 118 -18.24 -2.60 -3.52
C ALA A 118 -18.43 -1.11 -3.15
N ASP A 119 -18.11 -0.69 -1.91
CA ASP A 119 -18.13 0.73 -1.50
C ASP A 119 -17.19 1.57 -2.36
N PHE A 120 -15.96 1.12 -2.54
CA PHE A 120 -15.00 1.81 -3.41
C PHE A 120 -15.43 1.78 -4.87
N GLY A 121 -16.04 0.68 -5.32
CA GLY A 121 -16.63 0.57 -6.65
C GLY A 121 -17.73 1.61 -6.89
N SER A 122 -18.62 1.80 -5.92
CA SER A 122 -19.69 2.81 -6.01
C SER A 122 -19.14 4.24 -6.15
N ARG A 123 -18.05 4.54 -5.45
CA ARG A 123 -17.35 5.85 -5.53
C ARG A 123 -16.59 6.05 -6.85
N ASN A 124 -16.33 4.97 -7.58
CA ASN A 124 -15.61 4.99 -8.87
C ASN A 124 -16.47 4.54 -10.06
N LEU A 125 -17.79 4.53 -9.88
CA LEU A 125 -18.80 4.16 -10.90
C LEU A 125 -18.52 2.78 -11.53
N CYS A 126 -18.13 1.79 -10.70
CA CYS A 126 -17.90 0.41 -11.13
C CYS A 126 -18.31 -0.59 -10.04
N ALA A 127 -18.33 -1.89 -10.38
CA ALA A 127 -18.76 -2.93 -9.44
C ALA A 127 -17.76 -3.15 -8.29
N HIS A 128 -16.47 -3.12 -8.60
CA HIS A 128 -15.40 -3.34 -7.64
C HIS A 128 -14.27 -2.35 -7.87
N ALA A 129 -13.70 -1.83 -6.79
CA ALA A 129 -12.49 -1.02 -6.82
C ALA A 129 -11.62 -1.28 -5.59
N GLU A 130 -10.34 -0.96 -5.70
CA GLU A 130 -9.43 -0.79 -4.58
C GLU A 130 -9.19 0.69 -4.32
N GLY A 131 -8.98 1.03 -3.06
CA GLY A 131 -8.76 2.40 -2.64
C GLY A 131 -7.39 2.61 -2.03
N PHE A 132 -6.71 3.66 -2.48
CA PHE A 132 -5.39 4.04 -2.05
C PHE A 132 -5.34 5.49 -1.58
N ARG A 133 -4.44 5.77 -0.66
CA ARG A 133 -4.00 7.13 -0.37
C ARG A 133 -2.71 7.37 -1.14
N VAL A 134 -2.78 8.17 -2.20
CA VAL A 134 -1.63 8.45 -3.07
C VAL A 134 -1.06 9.82 -2.72
N LEU A 135 0.24 9.85 -2.44
CA LEU A 135 1.01 11.05 -2.17
C LEU A 135 2.11 11.20 -3.23
N GLY A 136 2.15 12.35 -3.90
CA GLY A 136 3.30 12.77 -4.71
C GLY A 136 4.38 13.43 -3.86
N GLN A 137 5.52 13.77 -4.46
CA GLN A 137 6.67 14.38 -3.77
C GLN A 137 6.29 15.64 -2.97
N THR A 138 5.50 16.53 -3.55
CA THR A 138 5.04 17.75 -2.90
C THR A 138 4.19 17.48 -1.66
N HIS A 139 3.26 16.50 -1.73
CA HIS A 139 2.40 16.13 -0.61
C HIS A 139 3.16 15.44 0.54
N MET A 140 4.28 14.79 0.23
CA MET A 140 5.09 14.14 1.26
C MET A 140 5.89 15.12 2.14
N HIS A 141 6.04 16.38 1.70
CA HIS A 141 6.85 17.35 2.44
C HIS A 141 6.25 18.76 2.48
N CYS A 142 5.96 19.36 1.31
CA CYS A 142 5.63 20.80 1.23
C CYS A 142 4.20 21.13 1.70
N ILE A 143 3.25 20.25 1.41
CA ILE A 143 1.82 20.45 1.72
C ILE A 143 1.16 19.17 2.29
N PRO A 144 1.74 18.58 3.36
CA PRO A 144 1.27 17.29 3.88
C PRO A 144 -0.13 17.32 4.48
N GLU A 145 -0.65 18.51 4.82
CA GLU A 145 -1.97 18.74 5.38
C GLU A 145 -3.12 18.66 4.36
N THR A 146 -2.81 18.68 3.07
CA THR A 146 -3.83 18.72 2.01
C THR A 146 -4.37 17.35 1.59
N VAL A 147 -3.90 16.25 2.20
CA VAL A 147 -4.23 14.87 1.78
C VAL A 147 -4.62 13.97 2.96
#